data_cb7186d5cc30b8c1d27ae78f16e710bd
#
_entry.id   cb7186d5cc30b8c1d27ae78f16e710bd
#
_cell.length_a   1.000
_cell.length_b   1.000
_cell.length_c   1.000
_cell.angle_alpha   90.00
_cell.angle_beta   90.00
_cell.angle_gamma   90.00
#
_symmetry.space_group_name_H-M   'P 1'
#
loop_
_entity.id
_entity.type
_entity.pdbx_description
1 polymer ?
#
loop_
_entity_poly.entity_id
_entity_poly.type
_entity_poly.pdbx_seq_one_letter_code
_entity_poly.pdbx_strand_id
1 'polypeptide(L)'
;MLFIVGGAFSGLDKIISQRKNDSGIGFSAKVKDIKTDKTYAEALENVGPEDLIKFGLIPEFVGRLPVTATLDELDEKSLIKILTEPKNALVNQYKKLFDMEGCELEFRADALSAIAKKAMKRKTGARGLRTLIESLLLDTMYDLPSHCLLYTSDAA
;
A
#
# COMPACT_ATOMS: atom_id res chain seq x y z
N MET A 1 -0.94 -23.97 -14.37
CA MET A 1 -0.77 -22.52 -14.52
C MET A 1 -1.55 -21.85 -13.41
N LEU A 2 -0.96 -20.94 -12.64
CA LEU A 2 -1.62 -20.20 -11.55
C LEU A 2 -2.00 -18.83 -12.06
N PHE A 3 -3.28 -18.44 -11.87
CA PHE A 3 -3.76 -17.10 -12.16
C PHE A 3 -4.08 -16.38 -10.84
N ILE A 4 -3.53 -15.19 -10.68
CA ILE A 4 -3.81 -14.28 -9.56
C ILE A 4 -4.38 -13.01 -10.15
N VAL A 5 -5.62 -12.69 -9.79
CA VAL A 5 -6.34 -11.52 -10.28
C VAL A 5 -6.67 -10.62 -9.08
N GLY A 6 -6.43 -9.34 -9.21
CA GLY A 6 -6.69 -8.37 -8.13
C GLY A 6 -7.44 -7.15 -8.62
N GLY A 7 -8.22 -6.53 -7.72
CA GLY A 7 -8.95 -5.31 -7.97
C GLY A 7 -9.25 -4.56 -6.68
N ALA A 8 -9.57 -3.27 -6.77
CA ALA A 8 -9.92 -2.45 -5.62
C ALA A 8 -11.36 -2.68 -5.12
N PHE A 9 -12.25 -3.17 -5.97
CA PHE A 9 -13.67 -3.49 -5.67
C PHE A 9 -14.38 -2.39 -4.85
N SER A 10 -14.15 -1.12 -5.21
CA SER A 10 -14.75 0.02 -4.52
C SER A 10 -16.27 -0.03 -4.54
N GLY A 11 -16.90 -0.05 -3.36
CA GLY A 11 -18.37 -0.16 -3.21
C GLY A 11 -18.87 -1.58 -2.97
N LEU A 12 -18.02 -2.60 -2.96
CA LEU A 12 -18.39 -3.97 -2.61
C LEU A 12 -18.87 -4.08 -1.14
N ASP A 13 -18.32 -3.26 -0.27
CA ASP A 13 -18.72 -3.08 1.13
C ASP A 13 -20.22 -2.76 1.28
N LYS A 14 -20.76 -1.92 0.40
CA LYS A 14 -22.19 -1.57 0.39
C LYS A 14 -23.06 -2.75 0.04
N ILE A 15 -22.66 -3.55 -0.95
CA ILE A 15 -23.37 -4.74 -1.40
C ILE A 15 -23.43 -5.79 -0.28
N ILE A 16 -22.29 -6.01 0.40
CA ILE A 16 -22.19 -6.93 1.53
C ILE A 16 -23.04 -6.46 2.70
N SER A 17 -23.03 -5.16 3.00
CA SER A 17 -23.84 -4.56 4.06
C SER A 17 -25.34 -4.68 3.77
N GLN A 18 -25.76 -4.49 2.53
CA GLN A 18 -27.15 -4.69 2.11
C GLN A 18 -27.58 -6.14 2.32
N ARG A 19 -26.76 -7.12 1.90
CA ARG A 19 -27.07 -8.55 2.12
C ARG A 19 -27.23 -8.88 3.61
N LYS A 20 -26.38 -8.33 4.49
CA LYS A 20 -26.49 -8.52 5.93
C LYS A 20 -27.76 -7.89 6.51
N ASN A 21 -28.19 -6.76 5.98
CA ASN A 21 -29.41 -6.08 6.41
C ASN A 21 -30.69 -6.79 5.93
N ASP A 22 -30.69 -7.32 4.69
CA ASP A 22 -31.81 -8.06 4.14
C ASP A 22 -32.06 -9.41 4.87
N SER A 23 -31.00 -9.99 5.46
CA SER A 23 -31.13 -11.20 6.28
C SER A 23 -31.62 -10.93 7.71
N GLY A 24 -31.71 -9.68 8.13
CA GLY A 24 -32.13 -9.24 9.46
C GLY A 24 -33.52 -8.60 9.43
N ILE A 25 -34.58 -9.37 9.17
CA ILE A 25 -35.99 -8.91 9.36
C ILE A 25 -36.25 -8.83 10.87
N GLY A 26 -35.89 -7.67 11.47
CA GLY A 26 -36.17 -7.41 12.88
C GLY A 26 -35.99 -5.93 13.21
N PHE A 27 -36.93 -5.36 14.00
CA PHE A 27 -37.08 -3.96 14.41
C PHE A 27 -35.90 -3.32 15.15
N SER A 28 -34.67 -3.88 15.10
CA SER A 28 -33.47 -3.41 15.78
C SER A 28 -32.26 -3.21 14.84
N ALA A 29 -32.49 -2.77 13.63
CA ALA A 29 -31.39 -2.39 12.74
C ALA A 29 -30.69 -1.11 13.28
N LYS A 30 -29.69 -1.28 14.14
CA LYS A 30 -28.73 -0.23 14.45
C LYS A 30 -27.95 0.07 13.17
N VAL A 31 -28.26 1.20 12.55
CA VAL A 31 -27.43 1.78 11.51
C VAL A 31 -26.05 2.05 12.12
N LYS A 32 -25.14 1.11 11.99
CA LYS A 32 -23.73 1.37 12.28
C LYS A 32 -23.18 2.19 11.12
N ASP A 33 -22.81 3.43 11.42
CA ASP A 33 -22.09 4.28 10.48
C ASP A 33 -20.82 3.56 10.00
N ILE A 34 -20.80 3.18 8.72
CA ILE A 34 -19.68 2.49 8.04
C ILE A 34 -18.61 3.54 7.71
N LYS A 35 -18.03 4.18 8.73
CA LYS A 35 -17.03 5.23 8.51
C LYS A 35 -15.66 4.92 9.09
N THR A 36 -15.42 3.73 9.62
CA THR A 36 -14.10 3.32 10.11
C THR A 36 -13.49 2.30 9.15
N ASP A 37 -12.25 2.54 8.78
CA ASP A 37 -11.47 1.67 7.87
C ASP A 37 -11.46 0.18 8.35
N LYS A 38 -11.53 -0.05 9.67
CA LYS A 38 -11.69 -1.39 10.27
C LYS A 38 -12.99 -2.10 9.86
N THR A 39 -14.08 -1.36 9.73
CA THR A 39 -15.38 -1.93 9.32
C THR A 39 -15.37 -2.39 7.87
N TYR A 40 -14.53 -1.76 7.02
CA TYR A 40 -14.37 -2.14 5.62
C TYR A 40 -13.66 -3.50 5.47
N ALA A 41 -12.53 -3.70 6.17
CA ALA A 41 -11.80 -4.97 6.16
C ALA A 41 -12.67 -6.12 6.70
N GLU A 42 -13.34 -5.93 7.85
CA GLU A 42 -14.27 -6.90 8.43
C GLU A 42 -15.48 -7.23 7.51
N ALA A 43 -15.92 -6.25 6.72
CA ALA A 43 -16.98 -6.49 5.73
C ALA A 43 -16.48 -7.38 4.60
N LEU A 44 -15.27 -7.13 4.11
CA LEU A 44 -14.66 -7.88 3.01
C LEU A 44 -14.31 -9.33 3.39
N GLU A 45 -13.98 -9.62 4.65
CA GLU A 45 -13.76 -11.01 5.10
C GLU A 45 -14.93 -11.95 4.79
N ASN A 46 -16.13 -11.41 4.72
CA ASN A 46 -17.36 -12.16 4.48
C ASN A 46 -17.83 -12.08 3.02
N VAL A 47 -16.95 -11.79 2.07
CA VAL A 47 -17.26 -11.76 0.64
C VAL A 47 -17.66 -13.14 0.15
N GLY A 48 -18.85 -13.23 -0.46
CA GLY A 48 -19.32 -14.41 -1.15
C GLY A 48 -19.31 -14.26 -2.67
N PRO A 49 -19.39 -15.37 -3.41
CA PRO A 49 -19.50 -15.35 -4.87
C PRO A 49 -20.68 -14.50 -5.37
N GLU A 50 -21.78 -14.51 -4.62
CA GLU A 50 -22.99 -13.72 -4.93
C GLU A 50 -22.75 -12.21 -4.89
N ASP A 51 -21.89 -11.75 -3.97
CA ASP A 51 -21.54 -10.33 -3.84
C ASP A 51 -20.74 -9.87 -5.05
N LEU A 52 -19.84 -10.73 -5.54
CA LEU A 52 -19.03 -10.46 -6.72
C LEU A 52 -19.88 -10.41 -7.99
N ILE A 53 -20.89 -11.28 -8.10
CA ILE A 53 -21.87 -11.25 -9.21
C ILE A 53 -22.72 -9.98 -9.14
N LYS A 54 -23.21 -9.61 -7.95
CA LYS A 54 -23.95 -8.35 -7.76
C LYS A 54 -23.10 -7.12 -8.04
N PHE A 55 -21.81 -7.20 -7.79
CA PHE A 55 -20.86 -6.14 -8.13
C PHE A 55 -20.66 -5.98 -9.63
N GLY A 56 -21.00 -7.00 -10.43
CA GLY A 56 -20.96 -6.96 -11.88
C GLY A 56 -19.97 -7.94 -12.52
N LEU A 57 -19.41 -8.87 -11.76
CA LEU A 57 -18.59 -9.93 -12.34
C LEU A 57 -19.46 -11.01 -12.98
N ILE A 58 -18.98 -11.55 -14.08
CA ILE A 58 -19.67 -12.62 -14.82
C ILE A 58 -19.67 -13.91 -13.97
N PRO A 59 -20.82 -14.59 -13.80
CA PRO A 59 -20.92 -15.79 -12.96
C PRO A 59 -19.94 -16.91 -13.36
N GLU A 60 -19.71 -17.12 -14.66
CA GLU A 60 -18.78 -18.11 -15.16
C GLU A 60 -17.34 -17.81 -14.76
N PHE A 61 -16.98 -16.53 -14.69
CA PHE A 61 -15.67 -16.09 -14.25
C PHE A 61 -15.49 -16.33 -12.75
N VAL A 62 -16.49 -15.98 -11.94
CA VAL A 62 -16.49 -16.21 -10.49
C VAL A 62 -16.38 -17.71 -10.18
N GLY A 63 -17.10 -18.56 -10.92
CA GLY A 63 -17.04 -20.01 -10.75
C GLY A 63 -15.66 -20.62 -11.09
N ARG A 64 -14.87 -19.96 -11.94
CA ARG A 64 -13.50 -20.43 -12.30
C ARG A 64 -12.42 -19.91 -11.36
N LEU A 65 -12.72 -18.91 -10.52
CA LEU A 65 -11.83 -18.34 -9.51
C LEU A 65 -12.41 -18.61 -8.10
N PRO A 66 -12.36 -19.85 -7.62
CA PRO A 66 -13.08 -20.25 -6.40
C PRO A 66 -12.44 -19.70 -5.12
N VAL A 67 -11.19 -19.23 -5.18
CA VAL A 67 -10.46 -18.73 -4.02
C VAL A 67 -10.48 -17.21 -4.03
N THR A 68 -11.17 -16.63 -3.07
CA THR A 68 -11.15 -15.19 -2.80
C THR A 68 -10.27 -14.93 -1.58
N ALA A 69 -9.40 -13.93 -1.68
CA ALA A 69 -8.56 -13.48 -0.58
C ALA A 69 -8.71 -11.97 -0.40
N THR A 70 -8.90 -11.55 0.81
CA THR A 70 -8.94 -10.14 1.20
C THR A 70 -7.58 -9.71 1.73
N LEU A 71 -7.25 -8.45 1.53
CA LEU A 71 -6.00 -7.87 2.00
C LEU A 71 -6.33 -6.84 3.07
N ASP A 72 -5.58 -6.90 4.17
CA ASP A 72 -5.65 -5.92 5.25
C ASP A 72 -4.93 -4.62 4.88
N GLU A 73 -5.29 -3.54 5.55
CA GLU A 73 -4.55 -2.29 5.43
C GLU A 73 -3.15 -2.44 6.00
N LEU A 74 -2.18 -1.78 5.34
CA LEU A 74 -0.79 -1.80 5.77
C LEU A 74 -0.61 -0.89 6.98
N ASP A 75 -0.12 -1.46 8.07
CA ASP A 75 0.31 -0.72 9.25
C ASP A 75 1.71 -0.08 9.06
N GLU A 76 2.11 0.79 9.98
CA GLU A 76 3.42 1.46 9.96
C GLU A 76 4.57 0.44 9.88
N LYS A 77 4.48 -0.65 10.64
CA LYS A 77 5.52 -1.68 10.69
C LYS A 77 5.65 -2.42 9.35
N SER A 78 4.53 -2.74 8.73
CA SER A 78 4.51 -3.39 7.41
C SER A 78 5.08 -2.47 6.33
N LEU A 79 4.79 -1.17 6.37
CA LEU A 79 5.37 -0.19 5.44
C LEU A 79 6.88 -0.07 5.61
N ILE A 80 7.40 -0.08 6.84
CA ILE A 80 8.85 -0.07 7.12
C ILE A 80 9.49 -1.37 6.59
N LYS A 81 8.86 -2.54 6.80
CA LYS A 81 9.34 -3.81 6.25
C LYS A 81 9.42 -3.78 4.72
N ILE A 82 8.40 -3.26 4.06
CA ILE A 82 8.38 -3.11 2.60
C ILE A 82 9.53 -2.21 2.11
N LEU A 83 9.91 -1.21 2.90
CA LEU A 83 11.03 -0.31 2.56
C LEU A 83 12.40 -0.96 2.70
N THR A 84 12.56 -1.94 3.60
CA THR A 84 13.87 -2.45 4.05
C THR A 84 14.14 -3.91 3.72
N GLU A 85 13.16 -4.81 3.89
CA GLU A 85 13.37 -6.27 3.83
C GLU A 85 13.46 -6.86 2.42
N PRO A 86 12.69 -6.44 1.41
CA PRO A 86 12.76 -7.03 0.09
C PRO A 86 14.15 -6.91 -0.54
N LYS A 87 14.58 -7.91 -1.32
CA LYS A 87 15.86 -7.88 -2.02
C LYS A 87 16.05 -6.60 -2.86
N ASN A 88 14.97 -6.12 -3.48
CA ASN A 88 14.91 -4.87 -4.24
C ASN A 88 14.15 -3.78 -3.46
N ALA A 89 14.36 -3.69 -2.13
CA ALA A 89 13.76 -2.65 -1.34
C ALA A 89 14.13 -1.25 -1.86
N LEU A 90 13.21 -0.30 -1.73
CA LEU A 90 13.46 1.08 -2.20
C LEU A 90 14.70 1.68 -1.56
N VAL A 91 14.90 1.47 -0.26
CA VAL A 91 16.10 1.90 0.47
C VAL A 91 17.37 1.39 -0.21
N ASN A 92 17.40 0.09 -0.56
CA ASN A 92 18.57 -0.51 -1.20
C ASN A 92 18.80 0.01 -2.63
N GLN A 93 17.73 0.34 -3.37
CA GLN A 93 17.84 0.94 -4.70
C GLN A 93 18.49 2.31 -4.63
N TYR A 94 18.05 3.17 -3.70
CA TYR A 94 18.64 4.51 -3.54
C TYR A 94 20.04 4.47 -2.95
N LYS A 95 20.33 3.59 -1.99
CA LYS A 95 21.70 3.38 -1.51
C LYS A 95 22.65 3.05 -2.64
N LYS A 96 22.26 2.11 -3.51
CA LYS A 96 23.08 1.74 -4.67
C LYS A 96 23.25 2.88 -5.67
N LEU A 97 22.20 3.70 -5.86
CA LEU A 97 22.27 4.86 -6.76
C LEU A 97 23.28 5.89 -6.24
N PHE A 98 23.24 6.20 -4.95
CA PHE A 98 24.20 7.13 -4.32
C PHE A 98 25.62 6.57 -4.28
N ASP A 99 25.77 5.27 -4.04
CA ASP A 99 27.07 4.59 -4.06
C ASP A 99 27.75 4.68 -5.45
N MET A 100 26.96 4.64 -6.53
CA MET A 100 27.47 4.85 -7.90
C MET A 100 28.02 6.26 -8.14
N GLU A 101 27.51 7.25 -7.41
CA GLU A 101 28.02 8.63 -7.41
C GLU A 101 29.10 8.86 -6.34
N GLY A 102 29.57 7.80 -5.67
CA GLY A 102 30.61 7.87 -4.65
C GLY A 102 30.13 8.43 -3.31
N CYS A 103 28.83 8.49 -3.07
CA CYS A 103 28.25 9.02 -1.85
C CYS A 103 27.53 7.93 -1.04
N GLU A 104 27.72 7.94 0.28
CA GLU A 104 27.04 7.02 1.18
C GLU A 104 25.69 7.59 1.63
N LEU A 105 24.60 6.83 1.42
CA LEU A 105 23.27 7.18 1.85
C LEU A 105 22.83 6.30 3.01
N GLU A 106 22.51 6.91 4.16
CA GLU A 106 21.97 6.22 5.31
C GLU A 106 20.54 6.67 5.61
N PHE A 107 19.64 5.70 5.82
CA PHE A 107 18.27 5.94 6.30
C PHE A 107 18.20 5.56 7.77
N ARG A 108 18.01 6.56 8.63
CA ARG A 108 17.77 6.32 10.07
C ARG A 108 16.37 5.77 10.32
N ALA A 109 16.22 5.03 11.39
CA ALA A 109 14.93 4.45 11.79
C ALA A 109 13.81 5.51 11.93
N ASP A 110 14.16 6.69 12.46
CA ASP A 110 13.22 7.80 12.61
C ASP A 110 12.73 8.33 11.26
N ALA A 111 13.61 8.41 10.26
CA ALA A 111 13.27 8.83 8.91
C ALA A 111 12.31 7.82 8.25
N LEU A 112 12.58 6.52 8.39
CA LEU A 112 11.71 5.46 7.86
C LEU A 112 10.32 5.51 8.51
N SER A 113 10.24 5.72 9.83
CA SER A 113 8.97 5.90 10.55
C SER A 113 8.22 7.16 10.08
N ALA A 114 8.92 8.28 9.87
CA ALA A 114 8.32 9.50 9.36
C ALA A 114 7.76 9.32 7.92
N ILE A 115 8.48 8.61 7.05
CA ILE A 115 8.04 8.28 5.68
C ILE A 115 6.79 7.41 5.73
N ALA A 116 6.79 6.34 6.56
CA ALA A 116 5.66 5.45 6.72
C ALA A 116 4.41 6.20 7.23
N LYS A 117 4.54 7.03 8.26
CA LYS A 117 3.45 7.88 8.78
C LYS A 117 2.91 8.86 7.73
N LYS A 118 3.78 9.44 6.93
CA LYS A 118 3.38 10.36 5.85
C LYS A 118 2.63 9.62 4.73
N ALA A 119 3.02 8.39 4.41
CA ALA A 119 2.34 7.53 3.45
C ALA A 119 0.93 7.14 3.95
N MET A 120 0.80 6.77 5.22
CA MET A 120 -0.48 6.46 5.85
C MET A 120 -1.44 7.66 5.82
N LYS A 121 -0.95 8.87 6.17
CA LYS A 121 -1.76 10.10 6.11
C LYS A 121 -2.30 10.39 4.70
N ARG A 122 -1.53 10.06 3.66
CA ARG A 122 -1.93 10.24 2.26
C ARG A 122 -2.84 9.13 1.74
N LYS A 123 -3.07 8.08 2.51
CA LYS A 123 -3.83 6.87 2.11
C LYS A 123 -3.36 6.26 0.78
N THR A 124 -2.08 6.43 0.44
CA THR A 124 -1.49 5.97 -0.83
C THR A 124 -0.91 4.55 -0.73
N GLY A 125 -0.87 3.99 0.49
CA GLY A 125 -0.28 2.67 0.75
C GLY A 125 1.18 2.57 0.30
N ALA A 126 1.61 1.36 -0.04
CA ALA A 126 2.99 1.09 -0.46
C ALA A 126 3.42 1.83 -1.74
N ARG A 127 2.49 2.13 -2.65
CA ARG A 127 2.79 2.87 -3.91
C ARG A 127 3.27 4.29 -3.64
N GLY A 128 2.74 4.92 -2.59
CA GLY A 128 3.12 6.28 -2.23
C GLY A 128 4.52 6.40 -1.61
N LEU A 129 5.10 5.30 -1.14
CA LEU A 129 6.43 5.30 -0.52
C LEU A 129 7.51 5.76 -1.50
N ARG A 130 7.47 5.29 -2.75
CA ARG A 130 8.42 5.69 -3.79
C ARG A 130 8.39 7.20 -4.01
N THR A 131 7.22 7.75 -4.30
CA THR A 131 7.04 9.20 -4.55
C THR A 131 7.47 10.04 -3.35
N LEU A 132 7.26 9.55 -2.11
CA LEU A 132 7.70 10.24 -0.92
C LEU A 132 9.23 10.27 -0.80
N ILE A 133 9.90 9.15 -1.04
CA ILE A 133 11.37 9.09 -1.01
C ILE A 133 11.94 9.94 -2.15
N GLU A 134 11.39 9.84 -3.36
CA GLU A 134 11.80 10.68 -4.49
C GLU A 134 11.70 12.16 -4.16
N SER A 135 10.57 12.59 -3.58
CA SER A 135 10.40 13.99 -3.20
C SER A 135 11.33 14.48 -2.07
N LEU A 136 11.83 13.57 -1.24
CA LEU A 136 12.79 13.88 -0.18
C LEU A 136 14.24 13.93 -0.68
N LEU A 137 14.58 13.10 -1.66
CA LEU A 137 15.93 12.96 -2.16
C LEU A 137 16.20 13.82 -3.40
N LEU A 138 15.16 14.37 -4.04
CA LEU A 138 15.27 15.07 -5.32
C LEU A 138 16.29 16.19 -5.29
N ASP A 139 16.20 17.07 -4.28
CA ASP A 139 17.12 18.21 -4.14
C ASP A 139 18.55 17.73 -3.89
N THR A 140 18.70 16.74 -3.00
CA THR A 140 20.02 16.14 -2.70
C THR A 140 20.62 15.47 -3.93
N MET A 141 19.83 14.74 -4.71
CA MET A 141 20.29 14.08 -5.94
C MET A 141 20.68 15.08 -7.01
N TYR A 142 20.05 16.24 -7.07
CA TYR A 142 20.39 17.30 -8.00
C TYR A 142 21.74 17.95 -7.65
N ASP A 143 22.01 18.17 -6.37
CA ASP A 143 23.23 18.83 -5.90
C ASP A 143 24.42 17.85 -5.79
N LEU A 144 24.17 16.53 -5.75
CA LEU A 144 25.17 15.50 -5.52
C LEU A 144 26.37 15.57 -6.47
N PRO A 145 26.21 15.69 -7.81
CA PRO A 145 27.33 15.76 -8.74
C PRO A 145 28.22 16.97 -8.50
N SER A 146 27.64 18.08 -8.04
CA SER A 146 28.38 19.32 -7.77
C SER A 146 29.22 19.22 -6.50
N HIS A 147 28.72 18.51 -5.47
CA HIS A 147 29.42 18.31 -4.21
C HIS A 147 30.54 17.26 -4.31
N CYS A 148 30.36 16.18 -5.05
CA CYS A 148 31.38 15.16 -5.26
C CYS A 148 32.59 15.68 -6.05
N LEU A 149 32.37 16.62 -6.95
CA LEU A 149 33.47 17.28 -7.67
C LEU A 149 34.33 18.19 -6.78
N LEU A 150 33.75 18.76 -5.72
CA LEU A 150 34.51 19.62 -4.76
C LEU A 150 35.47 18.81 -3.88
N TYR A 151 35.09 17.57 -3.49
CA TYR A 151 35.96 16.70 -2.69
C TYR A 151 37.15 16.10 -3.46
N THR A 152 37.06 15.99 -4.77
CA THR A 152 38.16 15.52 -5.61
C THR A 152 39.15 16.62 -5.99
N SER A 153 38.79 17.92 -5.89
CA SER A 153 39.65 19.03 -6.19
C SER A 153 40.55 19.46 -5.01
N ASP A 154 40.11 19.18 -3.77
CA ASP A 154 40.88 19.51 -2.56
C ASP A 154 41.87 18.41 -2.12
N ALA A 155 41.93 17.28 -2.84
CA ALA A 155 42.81 16.15 -2.59
C ALA A 155 44.03 16.12 -3.56
N ALA A 156 44.32 17.20 -4.29
CA ALA A 156 45.47 17.33 -5.18
C ALA A 156 46.53 18.33 -4.62
#